data_6a19037c3854d8619cb33dd53e0f0246
#
_entry.id   6a19037c3854d8619cb33dd53e0f0246
#
_cell.length_a   1.000
_cell.length_b   1.000
_cell.length_c   1.000
_cell.angle_alpha   90.00
_cell.angle_beta   90.00
_cell.angle_gamma   90.00
#
_symmetry.space_group_name_H-M   'P 1'
#
loop_
_entity.id
_entity.type
_entity.pdbx_description
1 polymer ?
#
loop_
_entity_poly.entity_id
_entity_poly.type
_entity_poly.pdbx_seq_one_letter_code
_entity_poly.pdbx_strand_id
1 'polypeptide(L)'
;AQRYLLLSDGSVSGRARALSTYLALGQSEYGVSTFSFKTVREWSDWRKTVLTEGQEVDFILLAGYQGVVDDAERLIDERDVIAWMFAYSPVPVFALSNYAVVNGAVGGLVSYGYEEGVSVGDIVLRLAAGEAPADIPIRGPERNLLAINLASTRRWNLRIPITFPIAARIYGTELAAQGGQ
;
A
#
# COMPACT_ATOMS: atom_id res chain seq x y z
N ALA A 1 15.43 -2.93 -16.05
CA ALA A 1 14.10 -2.94 -15.41
C ALA A 1 14.30 -3.03 -13.90
N GLN A 2 13.52 -2.27 -13.15
CA GLN A 2 13.51 -2.37 -11.68
C GLN A 2 12.74 -3.62 -11.26
N ARG A 3 13.28 -4.34 -10.27
CA ARG A 3 12.68 -5.56 -9.70
C ARG A 3 11.92 -5.21 -8.43
N TYR A 4 10.79 -5.85 -8.19
CA TYR A 4 10.05 -5.65 -6.96
C TYR A 4 9.52 -6.96 -6.36
N LEU A 5 9.39 -6.95 -5.05
CA LEU A 5 8.67 -7.95 -4.28
C LEU A 5 7.23 -7.46 -4.08
N LEU A 6 6.25 -8.22 -4.58
CA LEU A 6 4.84 -8.01 -4.26
C LEU A 6 4.49 -8.83 -3.02
N LEU A 7 4.19 -8.13 -1.90
CA LEU A 7 3.98 -8.77 -0.60
C LEU A 7 2.55 -8.59 -0.10
N SER A 8 1.94 -9.68 0.39
CA SER A 8 0.58 -9.72 0.92
C SER A 8 0.50 -10.61 2.17
N ASP A 9 -0.44 -10.31 3.06
CA ASP A 9 -0.70 -10.99 4.33
C ASP A 9 -1.52 -12.29 4.25
N GLY A 10 -1.91 -12.70 3.04
CA GLY A 10 -2.72 -13.90 2.85
C GLY A 10 -4.20 -13.78 3.19
N SER A 11 -4.69 -12.64 3.67
CA SER A 11 -6.13 -12.38 3.79
C SER A 11 -6.82 -12.42 2.42
N VAL A 12 -8.14 -12.63 2.40
CA VAL A 12 -8.89 -12.66 1.14
C VAL A 12 -8.71 -11.36 0.36
N SER A 13 -8.83 -10.22 1.03
CA SER A 13 -8.64 -8.89 0.42
C SER A 13 -7.20 -8.65 -0.01
N GLY A 14 -6.23 -9.05 0.80
CA GLY A 14 -4.81 -8.93 0.48
C GLY A 14 -4.43 -9.73 -0.76
N ARG A 15 -4.86 -10.99 -0.85
CA ARG A 15 -4.63 -11.84 -2.03
C ARG A 15 -5.30 -11.30 -3.29
N ALA A 16 -6.57 -10.86 -3.19
CA ALA A 16 -7.28 -10.29 -4.32
C ALA A 16 -6.58 -9.04 -4.85
N ARG A 17 -6.17 -8.14 -3.95
CA ARG A 17 -5.44 -6.92 -4.31
C ARG A 17 -4.07 -7.24 -4.92
N ALA A 18 -3.33 -8.16 -4.33
CA ALA A 18 -2.03 -8.58 -4.86
C ALA A 18 -2.15 -9.19 -6.26
N LEU A 19 -3.13 -10.08 -6.47
CA LEU A 19 -3.36 -10.70 -7.79
C LEU A 19 -3.74 -9.64 -8.84
N SER A 20 -4.67 -8.74 -8.51
CA SER A 20 -5.06 -7.65 -9.42
C SER A 20 -3.87 -6.76 -9.79
N THR A 21 -3.02 -6.44 -8.81
CA THR A 21 -1.81 -5.65 -9.02
C THR A 21 -0.80 -6.39 -9.89
N TYR A 22 -0.57 -7.67 -9.61
CA TYR A 22 0.32 -8.51 -10.39
C TYR A 22 -0.10 -8.56 -11.87
N LEU A 23 -1.39 -8.79 -12.14
CA LEU A 23 -1.92 -8.84 -13.50
C LEU A 23 -1.82 -7.48 -14.21
N ALA A 24 -2.14 -6.39 -13.52
CA ALA A 24 -2.09 -5.04 -14.09
C ALA A 24 -0.65 -4.62 -14.44
N LEU A 25 0.31 -4.88 -13.55
CA LEU A 25 1.72 -4.52 -13.75
C LEU A 25 2.40 -5.44 -14.77
N GLY A 26 2.02 -6.71 -14.83
CA GLY A 26 2.54 -7.66 -15.82
C GLY A 26 2.17 -7.31 -17.27
N GLN A 27 1.14 -6.49 -17.47
CA GLN A 27 0.71 -5.98 -18.77
C GLN A 27 1.23 -4.56 -19.09
N SER A 28 2.00 -3.98 -18.17
CA SER A 28 2.44 -2.58 -18.29
C SER A 28 3.83 -2.45 -18.90
N GLU A 29 4.03 -1.36 -19.68
CA GLU A 29 5.32 -1.00 -20.27
C GLU A 29 6.21 -0.14 -19.35
N TYR A 30 5.92 -0.12 -18.04
CA TYR A 30 6.60 0.77 -17.08
C TYR A 30 8.03 0.39 -16.72
N GLY A 31 8.60 -0.64 -17.34
CA GLY A 31 9.98 -1.04 -17.12
C GLY A 31 10.24 -1.64 -15.72
N VAL A 32 9.18 -2.09 -15.04
CA VAL A 32 9.28 -2.84 -13.79
C VAL A 32 8.99 -4.32 -14.03
N SER A 33 9.62 -5.18 -13.24
CA SER A 33 9.37 -6.62 -13.32
C SER A 33 9.16 -7.20 -11.92
N THR A 34 8.14 -8.03 -11.77
CA THR A 34 7.96 -8.79 -10.53
C THR A 34 9.10 -9.78 -10.37
N PHE A 35 9.88 -9.62 -9.30
CA PHE A 35 10.89 -10.61 -8.93
C PHE A 35 10.24 -11.76 -8.18
N SER A 36 9.39 -11.43 -7.23
CA SER A 36 8.71 -12.40 -6.38
C SER A 36 7.32 -11.90 -5.97
N PHE A 37 6.38 -12.84 -5.88
CA PHE A 37 5.07 -12.62 -5.30
C PHE A 37 4.92 -13.53 -4.08
N LYS A 38 4.80 -12.95 -2.91
CA LYS A 38 4.69 -13.67 -1.63
C LYS A 38 3.41 -13.34 -0.91
N THR A 39 2.84 -14.40 -0.37
CA THR A 39 1.72 -14.34 0.54
C THR A 39 2.18 -14.93 1.87
N VAL A 40 2.30 -14.08 2.89
CA VAL A 40 2.91 -14.43 4.18
C VAL A 40 2.01 -13.92 5.30
N ARG A 41 1.55 -14.84 6.15
CA ARG A 41 0.66 -14.52 7.26
C ARG A 41 1.39 -14.40 8.59
N GLU A 42 2.34 -15.29 8.84
CA GLU A 42 3.05 -15.34 10.12
C GLU A 42 4.13 -14.27 10.24
N TRP A 43 4.21 -13.62 11.38
CA TRP A 43 5.13 -12.52 11.63
C TRP A 43 6.61 -12.89 11.48
N SER A 44 6.99 -14.09 11.93
CA SER A 44 8.34 -14.59 11.78
C SER A 44 8.75 -14.71 10.32
N ASP A 45 7.87 -15.29 9.49
CA ASP A 45 8.09 -15.44 8.05
C ASP A 45 7.98 -14.11 7.31
N TRP A 46 7.08 -13.22 7.75
CA TRP A 46 6.98 -11.87 7.21
C TRP A 46 8.31 -11.12 7.34
N ARG A 47 8.87 -11.08 8.54
CA ARG A 47 10.17 -10.45 8.79
C ARG A 47 11.29 -11.09 7.98
N LYS A 48 11.34 -12.42 7.95
CA LYS A 48 12.32 -13.15 7.15
C LYS A 48 12.20 -12.79 5.68
N THR A 49 11.00 -12.82 5.11
CA THR A 49 10.76 -12.47 3.70
C THR A 49 11.22 -11.07 3.36
N VAL A 50 10.84 -10.07 4.18
CA VAL A 50 11.27 -8.68 3.98
C VAL A 50 12.79 -8.54 4.03
N LEU A 51 13.46 -9.20 4.98
CA LEU A 51 14.90 -9.06 5.15
C LEU A 51 15.70 -9.83 4.11
N THR A 52 15.23 -10.99 3.65
CA THR A 52 15.98 -11.81 2.68
C THR A 52 15.65 -11.44 1.24
N GLU A 53 14.38 -11.46 0.84
CA GLU A 53 14.00 -11.15 -0.54
C GLU A 53 14.08 -9.64 -0.84
N GLY A 54 13.93 -8.80 0.18
CA GLY A 54 14.15 -7.37 0.04
C GLY A 54 15.55 -6.99 -0.44
N GLN A 55 16.56 -7.81 -0.17
CA GLN A 55 17.94 -7.57 -0.66
C GLN A 55 18.12 -7.86 -2.16
N GLU A 56 17.19 -8.61 -2.75
CA GLU A 56 17.24 -9.02 -4.15
C GLU A 56 16.41 -8.11 -5.08
N VAL A 57 15.73 -7.10 -4.53
CA VAL A 57 14.81 -6.22 -5.25
C VAL A 57 15.13 -4.74 -5.02
N ASP A 58 14.59 -3.88 -5.87
CA ASP A 58 14.77 -2.42 -5.75
C ASP A 58 13.74 -1.79 -4.82
N PHE A 59 12.56 -2.44 -4.65
CA PHE A 59 11.52 -1.99 -3.73
C PHE A 59 10.53 -3.12 -3.39
N ILE A 60 9.77 -2.93 -2.32
CA ILE A 60 8.63 -3.77 -1.94
C ILE A 60 7.35 -3.02 -2.27
N LEU A 61 6.42 -3.70 -2.96
CA LEU A 61 5.06 -3.24 -3.16
C LEU A 61 4.11 -4.01 -2.22
N LEU A 62 3.55 -3.29 -1.25
CA LEU A 62 2.73 -3.86 -0.19
C LEU A 62 1.26 -3.85 -0.58
N ALA A 63 0.69 -5.03 -0.85
CA ALA A 63 -0.71 -5.18 -1.24
C ALA A 63 -1.65 -5.40 -0.03
N GLY A 64 -1.17 -6.05 1.04
CA GLY A 64 -1.92 -6.28 2.26
C GLY A 64 -0.99 -6.64 3.41
N TYR A 65 -1.32 -6.25 4.65
CA TYR A 65 -0.50 -6.49 5.85
C TYR A 65 -1.31 -6.52 7.14
N GLN A 66 -2.61 -6.28 7.05
CA GLN A 66 -3.52 -6.17 8.21
C GLN A 66 -3.91 -7.55 8.78
N GLY A 67 -3.62 -8.62 8.04
CA GLY A 67 -3.88 -10.00 8.43
C GLY A 67 -2.64 -10.73 8.97
N VAL A 68 -1.55 -10.02 9.26
CA VAL A 68 -0.34 -10.62 9.84
C VAL A 68 -0.61 -11.01 11.28
N VAL A 69 -0.20 -12.23 11.67
CA VAL A 69 -0.43 -12.82 13.00
C VAL A 69 0.88 -13.19 13.68
N ASP A 70 0.84 -13.24 15.01
CA ASP A 70 1.92 -13.78 15.82
C ASP A 70 1.86 -15.32 15.93
N ASP A 71 2.81 -15.92 16.65
CA ASP A 71 2.91 -17.36 16.86
C ASP A 71 1.69 -17.97 17.61
N ALA A 72 0.85 -17.14 18.21
CA ALA A 72 -0.39 -17.54 18.86
C ALA A 72 -1.64 -17.23 18.02
N GLU A 73 -1.49 -17.03 16.70
CA GLU A 73 -2.55 -16.70 15.73
C GLU A 73 -3.29 -15.38 16.04
N ARG A 74 -2.73 -14.49 16.84
CA ARG A 74 -3.33 -13.19 17.15
C ARG A 74 -2.86 -12.16 16.16
N LEU A 75 -3.77 -11.30 15.69
CA LEU A 75 -3.44 -10.19 14.81
C LEU A 75 -2.42 -9.25 15.47
N ILE A 76 -1.38 -8.92 14.74
CA ILE A 76 -0.44 -7.85 15.11
C ILE A 76 -1.06 -6.53 14.70
N ASP A 77 -0.88 -5.49 15.52
CA ASP A 77 -1.33 -4.14 15.15
C ASP A 77 -0.67 -3.74 13.81
N GLU A 78 -1.48 -3.33 12.88
CA GLU A 78 -1.02 -2.98 11.53
C GLU A 78 0.00 -1.83 11.53
N ARG A 79 -0.05 -0.95 12.54
CA ARG A 79 0.95 0.11 12.72
C ARG A 79 2.31 -0.47 13.09
N ASP A 80 2.33 -1.52 13.93
CA ASP A 80 3.59 -2.17 14.32
C ASP A 80 4.22 -2.88 13.13
N VAL A 81 3.42 -3.52 12.27
CA VAL A 81 3.92 -4.14 11.03
C VAL A 81 4.58 -3.08 10.13
N ILE A 82 3.92 -1.97 9.88
CA ILE A 82 4.47 -0.90 9.02
C ILE A 82 5.65 -0.19 9.68
N ALA A 83 5.57 0.10 10.98
CA ALA A 83 6.68 0.72 11.71
C ALA A 83 7.94 -0.16 11.67
N TRP A 84 7.77 -1.48 11.83
CA TRP A 84 8.86 -2.41 11.68
C TRP A 84 9.43 -2.42 10.26
N MET A 85 8.58 -2.46 9.24
CA MET A 85 9.03 -2.40 7.84
C MET A 85 9.76 -1.08 7.56
N PHE A 86 9.25 0.05 8.06
CA PHE A 86 9.94 1.33 7.96
C PHE A 86 11.34 1.29 8.63
N ALA A 87 11.47 0.66 9.78
CA ALA A 87 12.73 0.61 10.51
C ALA A 87 13.76 -0.36 9.90
N TYR A 88 13.31 -1.50 9.37
CA TYR A 88 14.19 -2.63 9.07
C TYR A 88 14.21 -3.08 7.60
N SER A 89 13.28 -2.64 6.76
CA SER A 89 13.33 -3.00 5.34
C SER A 89 14.63 -2.52 4.70
N PRO A 90 15.33 -3.36 3.93
CA PRO A 90 16.54 -2.94 3.22
C PRO A 90 16.26 -2.01 2.03
N VAL A 91 15.02 -1.99 1.54
CA VAL A 91 14.61 -1.21 0.37
C VAL A 91 13.32 -0.42 0.64
N PRO A 92 13.01 0.59 -0.20
CA PRO A 92 11.78 1.37 -0.07
C PRO A 92 10.53 0.48 -0.11
N VAL A 93 9.55 0.80 0.74
CA VAL A 93 8.25 0.12 0.79
C VAL A 93 7.19 1.06 0.23
N PHE A 94 6.61 0.71 -0.91
CA PHE A 94 5.44 1.37 -1.48
C PHE A 94 4.17 0.61 -1.11
N ALA A 95 3.03 1.29 -1.09
CA ALA A 95 1.77 0.69 -0.68
C ALA A 95 0.59 1.13 -1.53
N LEU A 96 -0.45 0.30 -1.53
CA LEU A 96 -1.70 0.52 -2.27
C LEU A 96 -2.81 1.11 -1.39
N SER A 97 -2.54 1.37 -0.11
CA SER A 97 -3.49 1.98 0.82
C SER A 97 -2.94 3.25 1.44
N ASN A 98 -3.81 4.27 1.58
CA ASN A 98 -3.45 5.54 2.22
C ASN A 98 -2.97 5.34 3.67
N TYR A 99 -3.60 4.41 4.39
CA TYR A 99 -3.25 4.11 5.77
C TYR A 99 -1.80 3.65 5.93
N ALA A 100 -1.30 2.80 5.02
CA ALA A 100 0.10 2.37 5.05
C ALA A 100 1.07 3.54 4.81
N VAL A 101 0.71 4.50 3.94
CA VAL A 101 1.54 5.69 3.68
C VAL A 101 1.58 6.61 4.90
N VAL A 102 0.45 6.81 5.57
CA VAL A 102 0.40 7.57 6.84
C VAL A 102 1.34 6.95 7.87
N ASN A 103 1.40 5.63 7.95
CA ASN A 103 2.15 4.90 8.97
C ASN A 103 3.59 4.53 8.56
N GLY A 104 4.09 4.97 7.40
CA GLY A 104 5.52 4.81 7.08
C GLY A 104 5.87 4.19 5.73
N ALA A 105 4.93 3.78 4.89
CA ALA A 105 5.24 3.47 3.50
C ALA A 105 5.62 4.75 2.74
N VAL A 106 6.48 4.62 1.72
CA VAL A 106 6.99 5.77 0.94
C VAL A 106 5.87 6.56 0.29
N GLY A 107 4.94 5.84 -0.33
CA GLY A 107 3.86 6.47 -1.09
C GLY A 107 3.21 5.51 -2.09
N GLY A 108 2.35 6.06 -2.91
CA GLY A 108 1.66 5.36 -3.98
C GLY A 108 0.44 6.12 -4.47
N LEU A 109 -0.14 5.61 -5.56
CA LEU A 109 -1.50 5.95 -5.93
C LEU A 109 -2.41 5.00 -5.14
N VAL A 110 -3.04 5.54 -4.09
CA VAL A 110 -3.68 4.73 -3.05
C VAL A 110 -5.20 4.88 -3.06
N SER A 111 -5.91 3.84 -2.63
CA SER A 111 -7.32 3.96 -2.29
C SER A 111 -7.49 4.87 -1.08
N TYR A 112 -8.52 5.70 -1.12
CA TYR A 112 -8.82 6.70 -0.11
C TYR A 112 -10.30 6.64 0.26
N GLY A 113 -10.58 6.30 1.51
CA GLY A 113 -11.95 6.03 1.97
C GLY A 113 -12.93 7.20 1.78
N TYR A 114 -12.46 8.46 1.72
CA TYR A 114 -13.33 9.59 1.40
C TYR A 114 -13.89 9.49 -0.04
N GLU A 115 -13.03 9.21 -1.02
CA GLU A 115 -13.45 9.08 -2.43
C GLU A 115 -14.33 7.82 -2.63
N GLU A 116 -14.03 6.76 -1.89
CA GLU A 116 -14.90 5.57 -1.84
C GLU A 116 -16.27 5.93 -1.28
N GLY A 117 -16.32 6.69 -0.19
CA GLY A 117 -17.56 7.18 0.42
C GLY A 117 -18.37 8.08 -0.51
N VAL A 118 -17.73 8.99 -1.25
CA VAL A 118 -18.39 9.83 -2.27
C VAL A 118 -19.02 8.96 -3.36
N SER A 119 -18.29 7.96 -3.86
CA SER A 119 -18.80 7.03 -4.89
C SER A 119 -19.99 6.21 -4.39
N VAL A 120 -19.96 5.75 -3.14
CA VAL A 120 -21.10 5.05 -2.52
C VAL A 120 -22.29 5.99 -2.33
N GLY A 121 -22.05 7.22 -1.91
CA GLY A 121 -23.09 8.26 -1.77
C GLY A 121 -23.82 8.53 -3.08
N ASP A 122 -23.10 8.62 -4.19
CA ASP A 122 -23.69 8.78 -5.54
C ASP A 122 -24.63 7.59 -5.88
N ILE A 123 -24.17 6.36 -5.63
CA ILE A 123 -24.98 5.16 -5.84
C ILE A 123 -26.26 5.21 -4.99
N VAL A 124 -26.17 5.59 -3.72
CA VAL A 124 -27.33 5.70 -2.83
C VAL A 124 -28.31 6.74 -3.34
N LEU A 125 -27.86 7.89 -3.82
CA LEU A 125 -28.73 8.93 -4.38
C LEU A 125 -29.45 8.45 -5.66
N ARG A 126 -28.79 7.72 -6.53
CA ARG A 126 -29.38 7.11 -7.74
C ARG A 126 -30.46 6.09 -7.40
N LEU A 127 -30.19 5.21 -6.43
CA LEU A 127 -31.18 4.25 -5.93
C LEU A 127 -32.39 4.96 -5.31
N ALA A 128 -32.17 6.00 -4.51
CA ALA A 128 -33.25 6.81 -3.92
C ALA A 128 -34.07 7.56 -4.97
N ALA A 129 -33.48 7.90 -6.11
CA ALA A 129 -34.18 8.48 -7.26
C ALA A 129 -34.98 7.43 -8.09
N GLY A 130 -34.92 6.14 -7.71
CA GLY A 130 -35.67 5.06 -8.35
C GLY A 130 -34.93 4.34 -9.47
N GLU A 131 -33.62 4.58 -9.63
CA GLU A 131 -32.82 3.82 -10.59
C GLU A 131 -32.69 2.36 -10.14
N ALA A 132 -32.85 1.40 -11.05
CA ALA A 132 -32.76 0.00 -10.68
C ALA A 132 -31.30 -0.40 -10.41
N PRO A 133 -31.00 -1.23 -9.38
CA PRO A 133 -29.64 -1.65 -9.09
C PRO A 133 -28.91 -2.29 -10.26
N ALA A 134 -29.64 -2.97 -11.16
CA ALA A 134 -29.07 -3.61 -12.35
C ALA A 134 -28.55 -2.60 -13.40
N ASP A 135 -29.06 -1.36 -13.37
CA ASP A 135 -28.69 -0.30 -14.31
C ASP A 135 -27.48 0.51 -13.80
N ILE A 136 -27.09 0.32 -12.53
CA ILE A 136 -25.94 0.99 -11.94
C ILE A 136 -24.69 0.14 -12.19
N PRO A 137 -23.73 0.64 -12.99
CA PRO A 137 -22.52 -0.14 -13.30
C PRO A 137 -21.65 -0.31 -12.04
N ILE A 138 -21.07 -1.51 -11.89
CA ILE A 138 -20.05 -1.77 -10.87
C ILE A 138 -18.78 -1.04 -11.30
N ARG A 139 -18.37 -0.04 -10.53
CA ARG A 139 -17.17 0.74 -10.78
C ARG A 139 -16.45 1.06 -9.47
N GLY A 140 -15.13 1.20 -9.54
CA GLY A 140 -14.34 1.73 -8.43
C GLY A 140 -14.51 3.25 -8.30
N PRO A 141 -13.90 3.88 -7.28
CA PRO A 141 -13.91 5.32 -7.11
C PRO A 141 -13.28 6.00 -8.34
N GLU A 142 -13.79 7.17 -8.71
CA GLU A 142 -13.31 7.93 -9.87
C GLU A 142 -11.92 8.50 -9.67
N ARG A 143 -11.51 8.67 -8.42
CA ARG A 143 -10.24 9.27 -8.06
C ARG A 143 -9.48 8.39 -7.07
N ASN A 144 -8.21 8.24 -7.33
CA ASN A 144 -7.25 7.72 -6.37
C ASN A 144 -6.43 8.89 -5.82
N LEU A 145 -5.96 8.73 -4.60
CA LEU A 145 -5.11 9.71 -3.94
C LEU A 145 -3.64 9.39 -4.22
N LEU A 146 -2.90 10.33 -4.80
CA LEU A 146 -1.44 10.27 -4.75
C LEU A 146 -1.01 10.67 -3.33
N ALA A 147 -0.36 9.76 -2.62
CA ALA A 147 0.09 9.96 -1.25
C ALA A 147 1.60 9.76 -1.15
N ILE A 148 2.28 10.61 -0.37
CA ILE A 148 3.73 10.56 -0.16
C ILE A 148 4.04 10.79 1.33
N ASN A 149 4.90 9.96 1.89
CA ASN A 149 5.47 10.13 3.23
C ASN A 149 6.89 10.68 3.14
N LEU A 150 7.11 11.92 3.54
CA LEU A 150 8.42 12.59 3.44
C LEU A 150 9.48 11.99 4.36
N ALA A 151 9.10 11.47 5.54
CA ALA A 151 10.05 10.79 6.41
C ALA A 151 10.64 9.55 5.72
N SER A 152 9.78 8.80 5.05
CA SER A 152 10.17 7.60 4.29
C SER A 152 10.97 7.93 3.05
N THR A 153 10.61 8.97 2.30
CA THR A 153 11.42 9.40 1.13
C THR A 153 12.82 9.82 1.53
N ARG A 154 12.98 10.50 2.67
CA ARG A 154 14.28 10.89 3.22
C ARG A 154 15.09 9.68 3.67
N ARG A 155 14.46 8.71 4.35
CA ARG A 155 15.13 7.49 4.81
C ARG A 155 15.83 6.75 3.68
N TRP A 156 15.20 6.62 2.52
CA TRP A 156 15.76 5.93 1.36
C TRP A 156 16.37 6.86 0.31
N ASN A 157 16.59 8.15 0.66
CA ASN A 157 17.17 9.16 -0.22
C ASN A 157 16.49 9.23 -1.60
N LEU A 158 15.16 9.10 -1.62
CA LEU A 158 14.39 9.13 -2.86
C LEU A 158 14.18 10.56 -3.33
N ARG A 159 14.45 10.80 -4.61
CA ARG A 159 14.19 12.08 -5.26
C ARG A 159 12.75 12.11 -5.75
N ILE A 160 11.95 12.96 -5.16
CA ILE A 160 10.57 13.18 -5.59
C ILE A 160 10.55 14.34 -6.57
N PRO A 161 10.07 14.16 -7.83
CA PRO A 161 9.89 15.26 -8.76
C PRO A 161 9.01 16.35 -8.16
N ILE A 162 9.37 17.62 -8.35
CA ILE A 162 8.66 18.77 -7.74
C ILE A 162 7.18 18.86 -8.12
N THR A 163 6.82 18.25 -9.23
CA THR A 163 5.42 18.17 -9.69
C THR A 163 4.56 17.24 -8.84
N PHE A 164 5.14 16.24 -8.19
CA PHE A 164 4.42 15.29 -7.35
C PHE A 164 3.81 15.93 -6.10
N PRO A 165 4.52 16.75 -5.30
CA PRO A 165 3.96 17.40 -4.12
C PRO A 165 2.77 18.33 -4.42
N ILE A 166 2.67 18.86 -5.66
CA ILE A 166 1.55 19.73 -6.05
C ILE A 166 0.23 18.93 -6.13
N ALA A 167 0.30 17.67 -6.52
CA ALA A 167 -0.87 16.80 -6.70
C ALA A 167 -1.02 15.75 -5.59
N ALA A 168 -0.02 15.60 -4.71
CA ALA A 168 0.02 14.56 -3.70
C ALA A 168 -0.43 15.07 -2.33
N ARG A 169 -1.04 14.18 -1.54
CA ARG A 169 -1.17 14.39 -0.09
C ARG A 169 0.13 14.02 0.60
N ILE A 170 0.64 14.96 1.40
CA ILE A 170 1.94 14.83 2.05
C ILE A 170 1.75 14.40 3.50
N TYR A 171 2.48 13.36 3.91
CA TYR A 171 2.54 12.84 5.28
C TYR A 171 3.98 12.84 5.81
N GLY A 172 4.17 12.52 7.08
CA GLY A 172 5.50 12.35 7.68
C GLY A 172 6.29 13.63 7.87
N THR A 173 5.61 14.77 7.96
CA THR A 173 6.23 16.04 8.35
C THR A 173 6.52 16.11 9.86
N GLU A 174 5.81 15.31 10.68
CA GLU A 174 5.83 15.38 12.15
C GLU A 174 6.67 14.28 12.83
N LEU A 175 7.14 13.27 12.09
CA LEU A 175 7.90 12.13 12.67
C LEU A 175 9.31 12.48 13.19
N ALA A 176 9.75 13.73 13.07
CA ALA A 176 11.02 14.20 13.64
C ALA A 176 10.94 14.54 15.14
N ALA A 177 9.76 14.57 15.75
CA ALA A 177 9.56 15.07 17.12
C ALA A 177 9.40 13.98 18.20
N GLN A 178 9.29 12.70 17.85
CA GLN A 178 9.07 11.61 18.81
C GLN A 178 10.28 10.68 19.05
N GLY A 179 11.44 11.01 18.53
CA GLY A 179 12.68 10.23 18.69
C GLY A 179 13.64 10.77 19.76
N GLY A 180 13.14 11.38 20.82
CA GLY A 180 13.98 11.93 21.87
C GLY A 180 13.30 11.96 23.24
N GLN A 181 13.16 10.80 23.88
CA GLN A 181 13.21 10.64 25.36
C GLN A 181 13.58 9.21 25.69
#